data_6abf2722e625c8ce70a1013d23869816
#
_entry.id   6abf2722e625c8ce70a1013d23869816
#
_cell.length_a   1.000
_cell.length_b   1.000
_cell.length_c   1.000
_cell.angle_alpha   90.00
_cell.angle_beta   90.00
_cell.angle_gamma   90.00
#
_symmetry.space_group_name_H-M   'P 1'
#
loop_
_entity.id
_entity.type
_entity.pdbx_description
1 polymer ?
#
loop_
_entity_poly.entity_id
_entity_poly.type
_entity_poly.pdbx_seq_one_letter_code
_entity_poly.pdbx_strand_id
1 'polypeptide(L)'
;VLVAACTHQAVLTDKQPLTVGEYQSVINGVRLYYRVAGVEGPEWQAPVLFLHGGPGYNSYSFARLMGARLEKSRRMVYLDQRGCGRSERPWDGNYGMDAQLADLEALRETLGVERWVLMGHSLGATLALEYATRHPKRVAGVVYVSGLSDSAASFATWKKELERQYPGRLAMTELPGEHSDYERVMRALRGLDAQDFFNQLQFHDTTYLRMQEAVDAESGLRNTGELSRAMFATELPGYRFAAAERVRTPVLVIGGRHDASIGVDSLVALARALPGATFLEYERSGHFPYLEEADRFEKDVTRFLASLP
;
A
#
# COMPACT_ATOMS: atom_id res chain seq x y z
N VAL A 1 52.15 -9.33 14.47
CA VAL A 1 50.81 -9.57 13.88
C VAL A 1 49.80 -9.03 14.87
N LEU A 2 49.36 -7.77 14.68
CA LEU A 2 48.28 -7.18 15.47
C LEU A 2 46.95 -7.52 14.76
N VAL A 3 46.12 -8.29 15.46
CA VAL A 3 44.72 -8.51 15.08
C VAL A 3 43.92 -7.33 15.62
N ALA A 4 43.48 -6.44 14.69
CA ALA A 4 42.58 -5.37 15.04
C ALA A 4 41.17 -5.99 15.22
N ALA A 5 40.69 -6.00 16.48
CA ALA A 5 39.31 -6.32 16.78
C ALA A 5 38.40 -5.19 16.30
N CYS A 6 37.63 -5.45 15.26
CA CYS A 6 36.50 -4.61 14.91
C CYS A 6 35.44 -4.70 15.99
N THR A 7 35.47 -3.76 16.93
CA THR A 7 34.33 -3.55 17.82
C THR A 7 33.17 -2.96 17.02
N HIS A 8 32.15 -3.76 16.80
CA HIS A 8 30.84 -3.25 16.38
C HIS A 8 30.31 -2.34 17.50
N GLN A 9 30.50 -1.04 17.32
CA GLN A 9 29.79 -0.06 18.10
C GLN A 9 28.30 -0.17 17.72
N ALA A 10 27.50 -0.74 18.63
CA ALA A 10 26.05 -0.63 18.54
C ALA A 10 25.73 0.88 18.54
N VAL A 11 25.28 1.39 17.42
CA VAL A 11 24.71 2.73 17.34
C VAL A 11 23.45 2.68 18.20
N LEU A 12 23.53 3.22 19.40
CA LEU A 12 22.36 3.54 20.21
C LEU A 12 21.56 4.56 19.40
N THR A 13 20.54 4.12 18.71
CA THR A 13 19.58 5.01 18.05
C THR A 13 18.82 5.71 19.16
N ASP A 14 19.12 6.98 19.39
CA ASP A 14 18.25 7.83 20.20
C ASP A 14 16.85 7.72 19.59
N LYS A 15 15.88 7.26 20.39
CA LYS A 15 14.49 7.16 19.98
C LYS A 15 14.03 8.53 19.50
N GLN A 16 13.68 8.65 18.24
CA GLN A 16 13.13 9.88 17.73
C GLN A 16 11.65 9.97 18.15
N PRO A 17 11.26 11.00 18.90
CA PRO A 17 9.87 11.14 19.32
C PRO A 17 8.97 11.30 18.09
N LEU A 18 7.71 10.84 18.18
CA LEU A 18 6.66 11.07 17.18
C LEU A 18 6.23 12.55 17.14
N THR A 19 7.20 13.44 16.97
CA THR A 19 6.96 14.88 16.85
C THR A 19 6.50 15.22 15.44
N VAL A 20 5.58 16.16 15.32
CA VAL A 20 5.11 16.64 14.01
C VAL A 20 6.29 17.22 13.22
N GLY A 21 6.45 16.79 11.98
CA GLY A 21 7.55 17.20 11.12
C GLY A 21 7.78 16.25 9.95
N GLU A 22 8.76 16.59 9.12
CA GLU A 22 9.25 15.75 8.03
C GLU A 22 10.66 15.27 8.38
N TYR A 23 10.90 14.00 8.10
CA TYR A 23 12.12 13.31 8.54
C TYR A 23 12.70 12.45 7.44
N GLN A 24 13.99 12.24 7.54
CA GLN A 24 14.72 11.20 6.80
C GLN A 24 15.62 10.44 7.78
N SER A 25 15.46 9.12 7.83
CA SER A 25 16.29 8.26 8.68
C SER A 25 16.87 7.11 7.87
N VAL A 26 18.10 6.73 8.17
CA VAL A 26 18.70 5.53 7.55
C VAL A 26 18.15 4.29 8.24
N ILE A 27 17.35 3.54 7.52
CA ILE A 27 16.67 2.33 7.96
C ILE A 27 17.13 1.17 7.06
N ASN A 28 17.74 0.15 7.64
CA ASN A 28 18.28 -1.01 6.90
C ASN A 28 19.13 -0.61 5.68
N GLY A 29 19.96 0.43 5.84
CA GLY A 29 20.86 0.92 4.78
C GLY A 29 20.21 1.80 3.71
N VAL A 30 18.93 2.12 3.85
CA VAL A 30 18.18 3.00 2.93
C VAL A 30 17.69 4.23 3.70
N ARG A 31 17.89 5.41 3.16
CA ARG A 31 17.34 6.64 3.74
C ARG A 31 15.86 6.76 3.40
N LEU A 32 15.01 6.46 4.38
CA LEU A 32 13.57 6.53 4.25
C LEU A 32 13.06 7.91 4.66
N TYR A 33 12.19 8.48 3.83
CA TYR A 33 11.42 9.66 4.17
C TYR A 33 10.12 9.27 4.86
N TYR A 34 9.79 9.98 5.91
CA TYR A 34 8.46 9.93 6.53
C TYR A 34 8.06 11.29 7.08
N ARG A 35 6.75 11.54 7.08
CA ARG A 35 6.14 12.72 7.70
C ARG A 35 5.28 12.29 8.87
N VAL A 36 5.49 12.94 10.02
CA VAL A 36 4.62 12.80 11.20
C VAL A 36 3.69 14.00 11.26
N ALA A 37 2.40 13.76 11.41
CA ALA A 37 1.40 14.81 11.45
C ALA A 37 0.22 14.45 12.36
N GLY A 38 -0.67 15.40 12.58
CA GLY A 38 -1.89 15.21 13.36
C GLY A 38 -1.71 15.40 14.85
N VAL A 39 -2.83 15.24 15.56
CA VAL A 39 -2.90 15.47 17.01
C VAL A 39 -2.24 14.34 17.79
N GLU A 40 -1.65 14.69 18.92
CA GLU A 40 -1.21 13.74 19.90
C GLU A 40 -2.41 13.24 20.68
N GLY A 41 -2.64 11.94 20.63
CA GLY A 41 -3.68 11.27 21.40
C GLY A 41 -3.17 10.85 22.78
N PRO A 42 -4.03 10.27 23.62
CA PRO A 42 -3.61 9.61 24.84
C PRO A 42 -2.53 8.56 24.56
N GLU A 43 -1.67 8.30 25.54
CA GLU A 43 -0.51 7.40 25.42
C GLU A 43 -0.87 5.98 24.94
N TRP A 44 -2.09 5.51 25.28
CA TRP A 44 -2.61 4.23 24.81
C TRP A 44 -3.06 4.22 23.36
N GLN A 45 -3.22 5.39 22.73
CA GLN A 45 -3.73 5.51 21.38
C GLN A 45 -2.62 5.31 20.36
N ALA A 46 -2.62 4.14 19.70
CA ALA A 46 -1.64 3.81 18.69
C ALA A 46 -1.66 4.80 17.51
N PRO A 47 -0.50 5.30 17.06
CA PRO A 47 -0.42 6.10 15.85
C PRO A 47 -0.76 5.27 14.62
N VAL A 48 -1.15 5.93 13.53
CA VAL A 48 -1.44 5.27 12.25
C VAL A 48 -0.26 5.43 11.31
N LEU A 49 0.30 4.32 10.84
CA LEU A 49 1.26 4.31 9.73
C LEU A 49 0.50 4.11 8.43
N PHE A 50 0.60 5.08 7.52
CA PHE A 50 0.07 4.96 6.16
C PHE A 50 1.11 4.39 5.20
N LEU A 51 0.72 3.37 4.46
CA LEU A 51 1.50 2.68 3.43
C LEU A 51 0.84 2.88 2.07
N HIS A 52 1.56 3.53 1.15
CA HIS A 52 1.05 3.80 -0.19
C HIS A 52 1.07 2.56 -1.10
N GLY A 53 0.31 2.64 -2.17
CA GLY A 53 0.26 1.63 -3.22
C GLY A 53 1.26 1.86 -4.36
N GLY A 54 0.83 1.49 -5.51
CA GLY A 54 1.59 1.45 -6.74
C GLY A 54 1.58 0.02 -7.31
N PRO A 55 2.67 -0.76 -7.27
CA PRO A 55 3.97 -0.54 -6.59
C PRO A 55 4.73 0.69 -7.05
N GLY A 56 5.39 1.37 -6.09
CA GLY A 56 6.32 2.45 -6.43
C GLY A 56 5.71 3.86 -6.52
N TYR A 57 4.58 4.11 -5.83
CA TYR A 57 3.98 5.44 -5.71
C TYR A 57 4.65 6.28 -4.62
N ASN A 58 3.89 6.99 -3.80
CA ASN A 58 4.35 7.75 -2.63
C ASN A 58 3.18 8.12 -1.72
N SER A 59 3.49 8.65 -0.54
CA SER A 59 2.48 9.01 0.46
C SER A 59 1.88 10.42 0.29
N TYR A 60 2.40 11.24 -0.64
CA TYR A 60 2.04 12.65 -0.74
C TYR A 60 0.57 12.87 -1.05
N SER A 61 0.04 12.22 -2.09
CA SER A 61 -1.35 12.44 -2.52
C SER A 61 -2.37 12.02 -1.45
N PHE A 62 -2.16 10.89 -0.78
CA PHE A 62 -3.03 10.51 0.34
C PHE A 62 -2.95 11.52 1.48
N ALA A 63 -1.75 11.93 1.89
CA ALA A 63 -1.57 12.92 2.94
C ALA A 63 -2.25 14.25 2.60
N ARG A 64 -2.20 14.67 1.33
CA ARG A 64 -2.79 15.91 0.82
C ARG A 64 -4.32 15.86 0.70
N LEU A 65 -4.86 14.73 0.23
CA LEU A 65 -6.29 14.61 -0.10
C LEU A 65 -7.14 14.08 1.07
N MET A 66 -6.60 13.17 1.88
CA MET A 66 -7.31 12.54 2.99
C MET A 66 -6.63 12.77 4.35
N GLY A 67 -5.29 12.89 4.36
CA GLY A 67 -4.52 12.95 5.60
C GLY A 67 -4.99 14.05 6.55
N ALA A 68 -5.17 15.27 6.06
CA ALA A 68 -5.60 16.42 6.87
C ALA A 68 -6.95 16.19 7.59
N ARG A 69 -7.80 15.27 7.11
CA ARG A 69 -9.05 14.90 7.77
C ARG A 69 -8.80 13.97 8.96
N LEU A 70 -7.96 12.95 8.78
CA LEU A 70 -7.62 11.96 9.80
C LEU A 70 -6.71 12.54 10.88
N GLU A 71 -5.84 13.48 10.51
CA GLU A 71 -4.93 14.21 11.41
C GLU A 71 -5.65 14.97 12.52
N LYS A 72 -6.95 15.29 12.34
CA LYS A 72 -7.77 15.94 13.37
C LYS A 72 -7.99 15.08 14.62
N SER A 73 -7.88 13.76 14.47
CA SER A 73 -8.20 12.81 15.54
C SER A 73 -7.09 11.80 15.83
N ARG A 74 -6.04 11.75 15.01
CA ARG A 74 -4.97 10.74 15.12
C ARG A 74 -3.59 11.29 14.80
N ARG A 75 -2.57 10.72 15.45
CA ARG A 75 -1.20 10.84 15.00
C ARG A 75 -1.00 9.96 13.78
N MET A 76 -0.58 10.56 12.68
CA MET A 76 -0.35 9.90 11.40
C MET A 76 1.15 9.90 11.09
N VAL A 77 1.63 8.79 10.54
CA VAL A 77 2.97 8.66 9.95
C VAL A 77 2.78 8.29 8.49
N TYR A 78 3.26 9.12 7.59
CA TYR A 78 3.20 8.90 6.13
C TYR A 78 4.58 8.48 5.66
N LEU A 79 4.73 7.22 5.28
CA LEU A 79 6.01 6.67 4.80
C LEU A 79 6.04 6.67 3.27
N ASP A 80 7.11 7.20 2.69
CA ASP A 80 7.50 6.80 1.34
C ASP A 80 8.36 5.54 1.46
N GLN A 81 7.88 4.40 0.92
CA GLN A 81 8.58 3.13 0.99
C GLN A 81 9.91 3.20 0.25
N ARG A 82 10.84 2.23 0.48
CA ARG A 82 12.15 2.18 -0.17
C ARG A 82 12.06 2.36 -1.69
N GLY A 83 12.86 3.25 -2.24
CA GLY A 83 12.88 3.56 -3.66
C GLY A 83 11.70 4.36 -4.21
N CYS A 84 10.83 4.87 -3.33
CA CYS A 84 9.61 5.58 -3.70
C CYS A 84 9.65 7.03 -3.21
N GLY A 85 9.01 7.92 -3.96
CA GLY A 85 8.83 9.31 -3.59
C GLY A 85 10.14 10.00 -3.20
N ARG A 86 10.25 10.38 -1.93
CA ARG A 86 11.39 11.08 -1.32
C ARG A 86 12.39 10.13 -0.63
N SER A 87 12.07 8.83 -0.59
CA SER A 87 12.97 7.81 -0.05
C SER A 87 14.04 7.41 -1.06
N GLU A 88 15.21 7.05 -0.53
CA GLU A 88 16.35 6.63 -1.31
C GLU A 88 16.12 5.26 -1.97
N ARG A 89 16.76 5.04 -3.11
CA ARG A 89 16.80 3.74 -3.78
C ARG A 89 17.77 2.82 -3.08
N PRO A 90 17.40 1.57 -2.81
CA PRO A 90 18.33 0.60 -2.25
C PRO A 90 19.46 0.35 -3.25
N TRP A 91 20.71 0.49 -2.78
CA TRP A 91 21.91 0.33 -3.61
C TRP A 91 22.07 -1.09 -4.15
N ASP A 92 21.52 -2.08 -3.44
CA ASP A 92 21.54 -3.50 -3.81
C ASP A 92 20.35 -3.91 -4.70
N GLY A 93 19.45 -2.97 -5.02
CA GLY A 93 18.25 -3.23 -5.79
C GLY A 93 17.21 -4.12 -5.07
N ASN A 94 17.32 -4.30 -3.76
CA ASN A 94 16.42 -5.14 -3.00
C ASN A 94 15.11 -4.40 -2.68
N TYR A 95 14.10 -4.65 -3.52
CA TYR A 95 12.74 -4.14 -3.40
C TYR A 95 11.75 -5.18 -2.87
N GLY A 96 12.21 -6.37 -2.51
CA GLY A 96 11.36 -7.48 -2.09
C GLY A 96 10.47 -7.16 -0.89
N MET A 97 9.37 -7.89 -0.76
CA MET A 97 8.41 -7.72 0.33
C MET A 97 9.07 -7.87 1.70
N ASP A 98 9.95 -8.84 1.87
CA ASP A 98 10.67 -9.07 3.14
C ASP A 98 11.51 -7.85 3.56
N ALA A 99 12.17 -7.21 2.61
CA ALA A 99 12.95 -6.00 2.88
C ALA A 99 12.05 -4.82 3.26
N GLN A 100 10.91 -4.66 2.58
CA GLN A 100 9.92 -3.63 2.93
C GLN A 100 9.34 -3.87 4.34
N LEU A 101 9.00 -5.11 4.70
CA LEU A 101 8.49 -5.44 6.03
C LEU A 101 9.55 -5.24 7.13
N ALA A 102 10.82 -5.55 6.84
CA ALA A 102 11.92 -5.25 7.76
C ALA A 102 12.10 -3.73 7.98
N ASP A 103 11.88 -2.92 6.94
CA ASP A 103 11.90 -1.46 7.07
C ASP A 103 10.80 -0.95 8.01
N LEU A 104 9.59 -1.52 7.90
CA LEU A 104 8.49 -1.13 8.78
C LEU A 104 8.80 -1.41 10.24
N GLU A 105 9.39 -2.58 10.56
CA GLU A 105 9.75 -2.91 11.94
C GLU A 105 10.87 -2.01 12.45
N ALA A 106 11.92 -1.80 11.66
CA ALA A 106 13.04 -0.93 12.06
C ALA A 106 12.59 0.54 12.21
N LEU A 107 11.67 1.02 11.36
CA LEU A 107 11.08 2.36 11.51
C LEU A 107 10.26 2.46 12.80
N ARG A 108 9.44 1.44 13.13
CA ARG A 108 8.70 1.38 14.37
C ARG A 108 9.61 1.51 15.59
N GLU A 109 10.71 0.76 15.60
CA GLU A 109 11.70 0.78 16.68
C GLU A 109 12.39 2.15 16.77
N THR A 110 12.79 2.73 15.64
CA THR A 110 13.40 4.06 15.57
C THR A 110 12.47 5.14 16.14
N LEU A 111 11.17 5.05 15.87
CA LEU A 111 10.17 5.99 16.37
C LEU A 111 9.76 5.68 17.85
N GLY A 112 10.25 4.60 18.44
CA GLY A 112 9.86 4.18 19.79
C GLY A 112 8.40 3.79 19.93
N VAL A 113 7.73 3.45 18.82
CA VAL A 113 6.32 3.06 18.80
C VAL A 113 6.18 1.62 19.26
N GLU A 114 5.39 1.37 20.30
CA GLU A 114 5.13 0.02 20.79
C GLU A 114 4.22 -0.75 19.82
N ARG A 115 3.08 -0.14 19.49
CA ARG A 115 2.09 -0.66 18.54
C ARG A 115 1.60 0.47 17.64
N TRP A 116 1.30 0.16 16.40
CA TRP A 116 0.65 1.10 15.48
C TRP A 116 -0.58 0.49 14.81
N VAL A 117 -1.42 1.33 14.27
CA VAL A 117 -2.42 0.90 13.30
C VAL A 117 -1.78 1.00 11.93
N LEU A 118 -1.91 -0.03 11.13
CA LEU A 118 -1.46 0.00 9.74
C LEU A 118 -2.63 0.35 8.84
N MET A 119 -2.49 1.42 8.07
CA MET A 119 -3.44 1.79 7.01
C MET A 119 -2.72 1.69 5.68
N GLY A 120 -3.13 0.75 4.85
CA GLY A 120 -2.51 0.54 3.55
C GLY A 120 -3.50 0.68 2.41
N HIS A 121 -3.02 1.21 1.29
CA HIS A 121 -3.76 1.25 0.03
C HIS A 121 -3.05 0.36 -1.00
N SER A 122 -3.81 -0.46 -1.73
CA SER A 122 -3.28 -1.32 -2.81
C SER A 122 -2.14 -2.20 -2.29
N LEU A 123 -0.94 -2.18 -2.87
CA LEU A 123 0.23 -2.91 -2.36
C LEU A 123 0.55 -2.56 -0.90
N GLY A 124 0.35 -1.31 -0.49
CA GLY A 124 0.53 -0.91 0.92
C GLY A 124 -0.40 -1.64 1.88
N ALA A 125 -1.63 -1.98 1.44
CA ALA A 125 -2.54 -2.80 2.22
C ALA A 125 -2.04 -4.26 2.33
N THR A 126 -1.49 -4.79 1.24
CA THR A 126 -0.83 -6.11 1.24
C THR A 126 0.30 -6.15 2.28
N LEU A 127 1.20 -5.15 2.25
CA LEU A 127 2.28 -5.03 3.24
C LEU A 127 1.76 -4.92 4.67
N ALA A 128 0.68 -4.15 4.88
CA ALA A 128 0.07 -4.00 6.21
C ALA A 128 -0.42 -5.35 6.77
N LEU A 129 -1.06 -6.16 5.94
CA LEU A 129 -1.59 -7.46 6.35
C LEU A 129 -0.47 -8.49 6.57
N GLU A 130 0.53 -8.53 5.68
CA GLU A 130 1.73 -9.37 5.84
C GLU A 130 2.50 -9.01 7.12
N TYR A 131 2.68 -7.71 7.38
CA TYR A 131 3.32 -7.25 8.61
C TYR A 131 2.52 -7.65 9.85
N ALA A 132 1.19 -7.46 9.86
CA ALA A 132 0.32 -7.84 10.97
C ALA A 132 0.39 -9.34 11.28
N THR A 133 0.58 -10.18 10.26
CA THR A 133 0.74 -11.62 10.41
C THR A 133 2.08 -12.00 11.04
N ARG A 134 3.15 -11.28 10.68
CA ARG A 134 4.51 -11.54 11.18
C ARG A 134 4.76 -10.91 12.56
N HIS A 135 4.14 -9.77 12.83
CA HIS A 135 4.32 -8.98 14.06
C HIS A 135 2.98 -8.70 14.78
N PRO A 136 2.18 -9.72 15.14
CA PRO A 136 0.81 -9.52 15.64
C PRO A 136 0.76 -8.71 16.94
N LYS A 137 1.83 -8.74 17.76
CA LYS A 137 1.92 -7.95 19.00
C LYS A 137 2.22 -6.46 18.75
N ARG A 138 2.64 -6.09 17.53
CA ARG A 138 3.03 -4.73 17.13
C ARG A 138 1.93 -3.98 16.39
N VAL A 139 0.78 -4.63 16.17
CA VAL A 139 -0.32 -4.05 15.39
C VAL A 139 -1.58 -3.96 16.25
N ALA A 140 -2.14 -2.77 16.36
CA ALA A 140 -3.39 -2.52 17.07
C ALA A 140 -4.62 -2.72 16.18
N GLY A 141 -4.49 -2.49 14.86
CA GLY A 141 -5.53 -2.68 13.87
C GLY A 141 -4.99 -2.51 12.46
N VAL A 142 -5.72 -2.98 11.47
CA VAL A 142 -5.40 -2.82 10.05
C VAL A 142 -6.58 -2.19 9.32
N VAL A 143 -6.34 -1.12 8.57
CA VAL A 143 -7.25 -0.58 7.57
C VAL A 143 -6.71 -0.98 6.20
N TYR A 144 -7.35 -1.94 5.58
CA TYR A 144 -6.98 -2.56 4.32
C TYR A 144 -7.82 -1.97 3.18
N VAL A 145 -7.24 -1.09 2.38
CA VAL A 145 -7.97 -0.34 1.35
C VAL A 145 -7.58 -0.83 -0.03
N SER A 146 -8.52 -1.42 -0.77
CA SER A 146 -8.34 -1.86 -2.17
C SER A 146 -7.02 -2.63 -2.37
N GLY A 147 -6.68 -3.54 -1.44
CA GLY A 147 -5.39 -4.21 -1.42
C GLY A 147 -5.34 -5.46 -2.29
N LEU A 148 -4.15 -5.83 -2.75
CA LEU A 148 -3.90 -7.05 -3.50
C LEU A 148 -3.82 -8.25 -2.53
N SER A 149 -4.78 -9.16 -2.60
CA SER A 149 -4.78 -10.41 -1.81
C SER A 149 -4.59 -11.67 -2.66
N ASP A 150 -4.91 -11.60 -3.95
CA ASP A 150 -4.76 -12.70 -4.91
C ASP A 150 -4.51 -12.11 -6.31
N SER A 151 -3.28 -12.24 -6.79
CA SER A 151 -2.88 -11.70 -8.09
C SER A 151 -3.60 -12.37 -9.25
N ALA A 152 -3.84 -13.67 -9.16
CA ALA A 152 -4.51 -14.40 -10.24
C ALA A 152 -5.94 -13.88 -10.45
N ALA A 153 -6.66 -13.60 -9.36
CA ALA A 153 -8.00 -13.01 -9.42
C ALA A 153 -7.98 -11.60 -10.03
N SER A 154 -7.00 -10.76 -9.65
CA SER A 154 -6.85 -9.42 -10.21
C SER A 154 -6.51 -9.47 -11.70
N PHE A 155 -5.59 -10.33 -12.12
CA PHE A 155 -5.21 -10.45 -13.53
C PHE A 155 -6.35 -11.04 -14.39
N ALA A 156 -7.17 -11.92 -13.85
CA ALA A 156 -8.38 -12.38 -14.52
C ALA A 156 -9.38 -11.23 -14.73
N THR A 157 -9.48 -10.30 -13.78
CA THR A 157 -10.29 -9.08 -13.92
C THR A 157 -9.71 -8.17 -15.01
N TRP A 158 -8.40 -7.95 -15.02
CA TRP A 158 -7.72 -7.15 -16.07
C TRP A 158 -7.97 -7.73 -17.47
N LYS A 159 -7.86 -9.06 -17.60
CA LYS A 159 -8.11 -9.76 -18.85
C LYS A 159 -9.55 -9.55 -19.34
N LYS A 160 -10.53 -9.65 -18.47
CA LYS A 160 -11.95 -9.40 -18.77
C LYS A 160 -12.17 -7.95 -19.22
N GLU A 161 -11.59 -6.99 -18.52
CA GLU A 161 -11.72 -5.57 -18.86
C GLU A 161 -11.01 -5.23 -20.17
N LEU A 162 -9.84 -5.83 -20.43
CA LEU A 162 -9.14 -5.67 -21.69
C LEU A 162 -9.99 -6.16 -22.87
N GLU A 163 -10.61 -7.34 -22.76
CA GLU A 163 -11.49 -7.85 -23.81
C GLU A 163 -12.73 -6.98 -24.00
N ARG A 164 -13.26 -6.40 -22.92
CA ARG A 164 -14.38 -5.46 -22.99
C ARG A 164 -14.01 -4.17 -23.70
N GLN A 165 -12.82 -3.61 -23.42
CA GLN A 165 -12.36 -2.33 -23.99
C GLN A 165 -11.79 -2.47 -25.41
N TYR A 166 -11.13 -3.62 -25.68
CA TYR A 166 -10.45 -3.91 -26.95
C TYR A 166 -10.82 -5.31 -27.46
N PRO A 167 -12.06 -5.52 -27.93
CA PRO A 167 -12.55 -6.84 -28.33
C PRO A 167 -11.64 -7.54 -29.34
N GLY A 168 -11.32 -8.81 -29.11
CA GLY A 168 -10.45 -9.62 -29.95
C GLY A 168 -8.95 -9.37 -29.79
N ARG A 169 -8.54 -8.38 -29.00
CA ARG A 169 -7.13 -8.01 -28.87
C ARG A 169 -6.29 -9.14 -28.22
N LEU A 170 -6.85 -9.83 -27.24
CA LEU A 170 -6.19 -11.00 -26.64
C LEU A 170 -5.89 -12.08 -27.67
N ALA A 171 -6.88 -12.44 -28.50
CA ALA A 171 -6.71 -13.43 -29.56
C ALA A 171 -5.68 -13.02 -30.62
N MET A 172 -5.65 -11.74 -30.99
CA MET A 172 -4.69 -11.19 -31.96
C MET A 172 -3.23 -11.26 -31.46
N THR A 173 -3.03 -11.27 -30.15
CA THR A 173 -1.69 -11.24 -29.52
C THR A 173 -1.34 -12.56 -28.83
N GLU A 174 -2.16 -13.60 -29.03
CA GLU A 174 -1.90 -14.93 -28.43
C GLU A 174 -0.62 -15.53 -29.00
N LEU A 175 0.13 -16.23 -28.16
CA LEU A 175 1.32 -16.97 -28.53
C LEU A 175 1.13 -18.44 -28.15
N PRO A 176 1.80 -19.38 -28.87
CA PRO A 176 1.82 -20.78 -28.46
C PRO A 176 2.41 -20.96 -27.05
N GLY A 177 1.87 -21.92 -26.31
CA GLY A 177 2.29 -22.26 -24.96
C GLY A 177 1.35 -21.76 -23.87
N GLU A 178 1.66 -22.12 -22.64
CA GLU A 178 0.91 -21.67 -21.46
C GLU A 178 1.45 -20.31 -21.01
N HIS A 179 0.53 -19.35 -20.83
CA HIS A 179 0.83 -18.00 -20.36
C HIS A 179 -0.15 -17.59 -19.26
N SER A 180 0.36 -16.91 -18.23
CA SER A 180 -0.46 -16.31 -17.19
C SER A 180 -1.36 -15.19 -17.76
N ASP A 181 -2.47 -14.90 -17.11
CA ASP A 181 -3.34 -13.78 -17.50
C ASP A 181 -2.59 -12.46 -17.47
N TYR A 182 -1.65 -12.28 -16.53
CA TYR A 182 -0.75 -11.12 -16.50
C TYR A 182 0.06 -10.98 -17.81
N GLU A 183 0.75 -12.03 -18.23
CA GLU A 183 1.55 -12.00 -19.46
C GLU A 183 0.69 -11.74 -20.71
N ARG A 184 -0.51 -12.34 -20.76
CA ARG A 184 -1.45 -12.14 -21.87
C ARG A 184 -1.93 -10.70 -21.96
N VAL A 185 -2.32 -10.09 -20.81
CA VAL A 185 -2.74 -8.70 -20.73
C VAL A 185 -1.59 -7.76 -21.09
N MET A 186 -0.41 -7.94 -20.48
CA MET A 186 0.74 -7.06 -20.76
C MET A 186 1.21 -7.14 -22.21
N ARG A 187 1.09 -8.31 -22.86
CA ARG A 187 1.35 -8.46 -24.28
C ARG A 187 0.32 -7.73 -25.13
N ALA A 188 -0.95 -7.89 -24.79
CA ALA A 188 -2.05 -7.27 -25.54
C ALA A 188 -2.05 -5.73 -25.42
N LEU A 189 -1.51 -5.18 -24.33
CA LEU A 189 -1.36 -3.72 -24.17
C LEU A 189 -0.21 -3.11 -24.98
N ARG A 190 0.67 -3.92 -25.59
CA ARG A 190 1.77 -3.37 -26.40
C ARG A 190 1.21 -2.59 -27.59
N GLY A 191 1.61 -1.33 -27.73
CA GLY A 191 1.15 -0.42 -28.77
C GLY A 191 -0.20 0.22 -28.49
N LEU A 192 -0.77 0.02 -27.32
CA LEU A 192 -1.92 0.75 -26.78
C LEU A 192 -1.46 1.73 -25.69
N ASP A 193 -2.33 2.65 -25.30
CA ASP A 193 -2.12 3.48 -24.13
C ASP A 193 -2.39 2.65 -22.86
N ALA A 194 -1.33 2.03 -22.35
CA ALA A 194 -1.43 1.22 -21.13
C ALA A 194 -1.80 2.06 -19.91
N GLN A 195 -1.40 3.34 -19.86
CA GLN A 195 -1.74 4.22 -18.74
C GLN A 195 -3.24 4.50 -18.71
N ASP A 196 -3.83 4.81 -19.87
CA ASP A 196 -5.27 5.01 -19.97
C ASP A 196 -6.06 3.75 -19.60
N PHE A 197 -5.61 2.58 -20.07
CA PHE A 197 -6.20 1.30 -19.67
C PHE A 197 -6.21 1.13 -18.14
N PHE A 198 -5.06 1.31 -17.46
CA PHE A 198 -5.00 1.17 -16.00
C PHE A 198 -5.79 2.26 -15.28
N ASN A 199 -5.84 3.48 -15.78
CA ASN A 199 -6.67 4.54 -15.22
C ASN A 199 -8.16 4.15 -15.24
N GLN A 200 -8.63 3.53 -16.32
CA GLN A 200 -10.02 3.06 -16.43
C GLN A 200 -10.32 1.88 -15.48
N LEU A 201 -9.33 1.06 -15.11
CA LEU A 201 -9.51 0.03 -14.09
C LEU A 201 -9.64 0.62 -12.67
N GLN A 202 -9.04 1.78 -12.43
CA GLN A 202 -8.85 2.34 -11.10
C GLN A 202 -9.91 3.37 -10.71
N PHE A 203 -10.39 4.18 -11.66
CA PHE A 203 -11.31 5.28 -11.36
C PHE A 203 -12.71 5.00 -11.90
N HIS A 204 -13.70 5.13 -11.03
CA HIS A 204 -15.10 5.10 -11.44
C HIS A 204 -15.50 6.43 -12.10
N ASP A 205 -14.99 7.55 -11.56
CA ASP A 205 -15.19 8.90 -12.11
C ASP A 205 -13.85 9.56 -12.44
N THR A 206 -13.66 9.90 -13.71
CA THR A 206 -12.42 10.53 -14.23
C THR A 206 -12.15 11.93 -13.65
N THR A 207 -13.12 12.55 -12.97
CA THR A 207 -12.89 13.78 -12.22
C THR A 207 -11.86 13.58 -11.11
N TYR A 208 -11.91 12.45 -10.46
CA TYR A 208 -10.97 12.11 -9.39
C TYR A 208 -9.58 11.74 -9.92
N LEU A 209 -9.49 11.15 -11.10
CA LEU A 209 -8.22 10.97 -11.79
C LEU A 209 -7.53 12.32 -12.02
N ARG A 210 -8.25 13.30 -12.59
CA ARG A 210 -7.69 14.65 -12.82
C ARG A 210 -7.29 15.34 -11.53
N MET A 211 -8.06 15.14 -10.45
CA MET A 211 -7.71 15.66 -9.13
C MET A 211 -6.40 15.04 -8.62
N GLN A 212 -6.22 13.74 -8.75
CA GLN A 212 -4.99 13.06 -8.35
C GLN A 212 -3.80 13.52 -9.19
N GLU A 213 -3.95 13.61 -10.52
CA GLU A 213 -2.91 14.12 -11.43
C GLU A 213 -2.47 15.53 -11.07
N ALA A 214 -3.41 16.41 -10.70
CA ALA A 214 -3.08 17.77 -10.26
C ALA A 214 -2.26 17.79 -8.97
N VAL A 215 -2.60 16.92 -8.00
CA VAL A 215 -1.84 16.78 -6.74
C VAL A 215 -0.48 16.13 -6.99
N ASP A 216 -0.38 15.19 -7.91
CA ASP A 216 0.90 14.59 -8.29
C ASP A 216 1.81 15.63 -8.97
N ALA A 217 1.26 16.46 -9.84
CA ALA A 217 2.00 17.57 -10.46
C ALA A 217 2.44 18.61 -9.41
N GLU A 218 1.58 18.96 -8.44
CA GLU A 218 1.91 19.83 -7.30
C GLU A 218 3.09 19.27 -6.51
N SER A 219 3.16 17.96 -6.30
CA SER A 219 4.20 17.31 -5.52
C SER A 219 5.60 17.44 -6.14
N GLY A 220 5.70 17.52 -7.45
CA GLY A 220 6.95 17.44 -8.21
C GLY A 220 7.66 16.09 -8.12
N LEU A 221 7.06 15.09 -7.44
CA LEU A 221 7.64 13.76 -7.25
C LEU A 221 7.53 12.93 -8.53
N ARG A 222 8.56 12.14 -8.80
CA ARG A 222 8.58 11.24 -9.96
C ARG A 222 8.75 9.81 -9.51
N ASN A 223 7.79 8.97 -9.86
CA ASN A 223 7.88 7.54 -9.63
C ASN A 223 8.80 6.91 -10.68
N THR A 224 9.83 6.21 -10.23
CA THR A 224 10.85 5.64 -11.13
C THR A 224 10.40 4.35 -11.80
N GLY A 225 9.39 3.70 -11.22
CA GLY A 225 8.92 2.38 -11.61
C GLY A 225 9.87 1.24 -11.27
N GLU A 226 10.97 1.49 -10.53
CA GLU A 226 11.94 0.44 -10.19
C GLU A 226 11.34 -0.61 -9.27
N LEU A 227 10.69 -0.19 -8.18
CA LEU A 227 9.99 -1.11 -7.26
C LEU A 227 8.92 -1.91 -8.01
N SER A 228 8.13 -1.26 -8.85
CA SER A 228 7.11 -1.92 -9.66
C SER A 228 7.72 -3.01 -10.54
N ARG A 229 8.75 -2.67 -11.33
CA ARG A 229 9.44 -3.64 -12.19
C ARG A 229 10.01 -4.81 -11.40
N ALA A 230 10.65 -4.55 -10.26
CA ALA A 230 11.25 -5.60 -9.44
C ALA A 230 10.17 -6.56 -8.89
N MET A 231 9.10 -6.04 -8.31
CA MET A 231 8.04 -6.87 -7.72
C MET A 231 7.23 -7.63 -8.77
N PHE A 232 6.94 -7.03 -9.93
CA PHE A 232 6.26 -7.74 -11.03
C PHE A 232 7.16 -8.76 -11.73
N ALA A 233 8.48 -8.62 -11.62
CA ALA A 233 9.41 -9.63 -12.13
C ALA A 233 9.55 -10.85 -11.20
N THR A 234 9.20 -10.73 -9.93
CA THR A 234 9.49 -11.76 -8.92
C THR A 234 8.26 -12.23 -8.14
N GLU A 235 7.68 -11.38 -7.30
CA GLU A 235 6.74 -11.80 -6.25
C GLU A 235 5.27 -11.65 -6.65
N LEU A 236 4.91 -10.54 -7.32
CA LEU A 236 3.50 -10.22 -7.56
C LEU A 236 2.78 -11.17 -8.53
N PRO A 237 3.40 -11.71 -9.61
CA PRO A 237 2.65 -12.58 -10.53
C PRO A 237 2.05 -13.84 -9.90
N GLY A 238 2.66 -14.35 -8.83
CA GLY A 238 2.17 -15.52 -8.10
C GLY A 238 1.69 -15.20 -6.68
N TYR A 239 1.53 -13.93 -6.33
CA TYR A 239 1.19 -13.57 -4.97
C TYR A 239 -0.24 -14.00 -4.60
N ARG A 240 -0.34 -14.64 -3.45
CA ARG A 240 -1.60 -14.95 -2.77
C ARG A 240 -1.41 -14.89 -1.26
N PHE A 241 -2.22 -14.11 -0.58
CA PHE A 241 -2.22 -14.07 0.87
C PHE A 241 -2.81 -15.35 1.46
N ALA A 242 -1.97 -16.20 2.05
CA ALA A 242 -2.33 -17.54 2.51
C ALA A 242 -2.46 -17.66 4.04
N ALA A 243 -2.29 -16.56 4.79
CA ALA A 243 -2.20 -16.61 6.25
C ALA A 243 -3.41 -15.94 6.95
N ALA A 244 -4.56 -15.88 6.29
CA ALA A 244 -5.74 -15.17 6.79
C ALA A 244 -6.19 -15.66 8.18
N GLU A 245 -6.18 -16.96 8.41
CA GLU A 245 -6.56 -17.56 9.70
C GLU A 245 -5.58 -17.24 10.84
N ARG A 246 -4.39 -16.73 10.55
CA ARG A 246 -3.37 -16.34 11.54
C ARG A 246 -3.51 -14.90 12.00
N VAL A 247 -4.26 -14.08 11.26
CA VAL A 247 -4.49 -12.67 11.62
C VAL A 247 -5.42 -12.61 12.82
N ARG A 248 -4.95 -12.01 13.91
CA ARG A 248 -5.71 -11.84 15.16
C ARG A 248 -6.06 -10.39 15.45
N THR A 249 -5.47 -9.49 14.71
CA THR A 249 -5.68 -8.05 14.81
C THR A 249 -7.01 -7.67 14.17
N PRO A 250 -7.80 -6.74 14.73
CA PRO A 250 -8.97 -6.21 14.04
C PRO A 250 -8.63 -5.67 12.65
N VAL A 251 -9.42 -6.04 11.65
CA VAL A 251 -9.21 -5.61 10.25
C VAL A 251 -10.46 -4.97 9.70
N LEU A 252 -10.33 -3.75 9.18
CA LEU A 252 -11.32 -3.10 8.35
C LEU A 252 -10.89 -3.21 6.89
N VAL A 253 -11.64 -3.95 6.09
CA VAL A 253 -11.44 -4.08 4.63
C VAL A 253 -12.37 -3.11 3.92
N ILE A 254 -11.82 -2.23 3.10
CA ILE A 254 -12.56 -1.26 2.28
C ILE A 254 -12.25 -1.52 0.82
N GLY A 255 -13.28 -1.59 -0.01
CA GLY A 255 -13.13 -1.73 -1.46
C GLY A 255 -14.21 -0.99 -2.24
N GLY A 256 -13.85 -0.44 -3.38
CA GLY A 256 -14.80 0.16 -4.31
C GLY A 256 -15.47 -0.91 -5.18
N ARG A 257 -16.79 -0.77 -5.40
CA ARG A 257 -17.57 -1.66 -6.26
C ARG A 257 -17.03 -1.71 -7.71
N HIS A 258 -16.48 -0.60 -8.17
CA HIS A 258 -15.98 -0.43 -9.54
C HIS A 258 -14.46 -0.59 -9.64
N ASP A 259 -13.81 -1.10 -8.59
CA ASP A 259 -12.38 -1.40 -8.61
C ASP A 259 -12.09 -2.62 -9.51
N ALA A 260 -11.75 -2.36 -10.76
CA ALA A 260 -11.32 -3.40 -11.69
C ALA A 260 -9.81 -3.65 -11.65
N SER A 261 -9.05 -2.87 -10.87
CA SER A 261 -7.62 -3.08 -10.66
C SER A 261 -7.36 -4.29 -9.75
N ILE A 262 -8.16 -4.44 -8.69
CA ILE A 262 -8.06 -5.56 -7.74
C ILE A 262 -9.21 -6.56 -7.93
N GLY A 263 -10.42 -6.06 -8.20
CA GLY A 263 -11.64 -6.84 -8.22
C GLY A 263 -12.27 -6.95 -6.83
N VAL A 264 -13.48 -6.40 -6.66
CA VAL A 264 -14.17 -6.38 -5.37
C VAL A 264 -14.40 -7.77 -4.77
N ASP A 265 -14.60 -8.78 -5.61
CA ASP A 265 -14.81 -10.18 -5.18
C ASP A 265 -13.61 -10.73 -4.39
N SER A 266 -12.38 -10.33 -4.75
CA SER A 266 -11.16 -10.72 -4.01
C SER A 266 -11.15 -10.13 -2.61
N LEU A 267 -11.64 -8.90 -2.44
CA LEU A 267 -11.74 -8.23 -1.13
C LEU A 267 -12.82 -8.88 -0.26
N VAL A 268 -13.96 -9.24 -0.85
CA VAL A 268 -15.02 -10.01 -0.17
C VAL A 268 -14.51 -11.37 0.29
N ALA A 269 -13.78 -12.07 -0.57
CA ALA A 269 -13.19 -13.38 -0.25
C ALA A 269 -12.16 -13.24 0.89
N LEU A 270 -11.29 -12.23 0.82
CA LEU A 270 -10.31 -11.94 1.89
C LEU A 270 -11.02 -11.65 3.22
N ALA A 271 -12.01 -10.77 3.22
CA ALA A 271 -12.71 -10.40 4.44
C ALA A 271 -13.43 -11.59 5.10
N ARG A 272 -13.97 -12.51 4.29
CA ARG A 272 -14.58 -13.75 4.79
C ARG A 272 -13.54 -14.71 5.40
N ALA A 273 -12.32 -14.71 4.88
CA ALA A 273 -11.23 -15.54 5.38
C ALA A 273 -10.57 -14.99 6.65
N LEU A 274 -10.64 -13.67 6.87
CA LEU A 274 -10.05 -12.99 8.03
C LEU A 274 -10.97 -13.07 9.24
N PRO A 275 -10.53 -13.63 10.39
CA PRO A 275 -11.35 -13.72 11.58
C PRO A 275 -11.78 -12.33 12.11
N GLY A 276 -13.08 -12.10 12.17
CA GLY A 276 -13.64 -10.85 12.73
C GLY A 276 -13.41 -9.59 11.88
N ALA A 277 -13.01 -9.74 10.63
CA ALA A 277 -12.89 -8.59 9.74
C ALA A 277 -14.24 -7.97 9.40
N THR A 278 -14.27 -6.66 9.27
CA THR A 278 -15.42 -5.92 8.74
C THR A 278 -15.11 -5.55 7.28
N PHE A 279 -16.03 -5.85 6.37
CA PHE A 279 -15.96 -5.40 4.97
C PHE A 279 -16.93 -4.26 4.70
N LEU A 280 -16.44 -3.21 4.08
CA LEU A 280 -17.25 -2.08 3.62
C LEU A 280 -17.06 -1.90 2.11
N GLU A 281 -18.13 -2.15 1.36
CA GLU A 281 -18.19 -1.85 -0.07
C GLU A 281 -18.60 -0.40 -0.30
N TYR A 282 -17.82 0.30 -1.12
CA TYR A 282 -18.04 1.69 -1.52
C TYR A 282 -18.66 1.72 -2.92
N GLU A 283 -19.93 2.03 -2.97
CA GLU A 283 -20.77 1.80 -4.15
C GLU A 283 -20.47 2.71 -5.34
N ARG A 284 -19.85 3.86 -5.09
CA ARG A 284 -19.51 4.85 -6.11
C ARG A 284 -18.01 5.06 -6.25
N SER A 285 -17.22 4.06 -5.86
CA SER A 285 -15.77 4.13 -5.90
C SER A 285 -15.16 3.01 -6.73
N GLY A 286 -14.06 3.33 -7.39
CA GLY A 286 -13.10 2.40 -7.94
C GLY A 286 -12.01 2.06 -6.93
N HIS A 287 -10.76 2.15 -7.34
CA HIS A 287 -9.58 1.78 -6.55
C HIS A 287 -9.25 2.76 -5.42
N PHE A 288 -9.83 3.96 -5.43
CA PHE A 288 -9.52 5.06 -4.50
C PHE A 288 -10.72 5.50 -3.65
N PRO A 289 -11.30 4.63 -2.79
CA PRO A 289 -12.48 4.99 -1.97
C PRO A 289 -12.25 6.23 -1.09
N TYR A 290 -11.02 6.46 -0.63
CA TYR A 290 -10.65 7.63 0.17
C TYR A 290 -10.69 8.95 -0.62
N LEU A 291 -10.76 8.88 -1.94
CA LEU A 291 -10.84 10.01 -2.85
C LEU A 291 -12.26 10.18 -3.38
N GLU A 292 -12.86 9.08 -3.86
CA GLU A 292 -14.15 9.11 -4.55
C GLU A 292 -15.35 9.21 -3.60
N GLU A 293 -15.24 8.68 -2.37
CA GLU A 293 -16.24 8.79 -1.30
C GLU A 293 -15.59 9.28 0.01
N ALA A 294 -14.84 10.38 -0.07
CA ALA A 294 -13.97 10.88 0.98
C ALA A 294 -14.66 11.10 2.34
N ASP A 295 -15.86 11.66 2.37
CA ASP A 295 -16.60 11.93 3.62
C ASP A 295 -17.02 10.63 4.32
N ARG A 296 -17.44 9.63 3.53
CA ARG A 296 -17.76 8.30 4.04
C ARG A 296 -16.51 7.60 4.56
N PHE A 297 -15.40 7.70 3.82
CA PHE A 297 -14.13 7.11 4.22
C PHE A 297 -13.62 7.67 5.56
N GLU A 298 -13.58 9.00 5.70
CA GLU A 298 -13.22 9.66 6.96
C GLU A 298 -14.06 9.12 8.13
N LYS A 299 -15.38 9.09 7.97
CA LYS A 299 -16.32 8.64 9.01
C LYS A 299 -16.10 7.17 9.39
N ASP A 300 -15.99 6.28 8.41
CA ASP A 300 -15.90 4.84 8.65
C ASP A 300 -14.54 4.47 9.26
N VAL A 301 -13.46 5.08 8.76
CA VAL A 301 -12.11 4.89 9.30
C VAL A 301 -12.02 5.45 10.72
N THR A 302 -12.52 6.66 10.97
CA THR A 302 -12.50 7.25 12.32
C THR A 302 -13.28 6.39 13.32
N ARG A 303 -14.43 5.85 12.91
CA ARG A 303 -15.21 4.91 13.74
C ARG A 303 -14.42 3.64 14.05
N PHE A 304 -13.78 3.04 13.07
CA PHE A 304 -12.93 1.86 13.27
C PHE A 304 -11.78 2.17 14.22
N LEU A 305 -11.05 3.26 13.98
CA LEU A 305 -9.94 3.68 14.83
C LEU A 305 -10.37 3.92 16.28
N ALA A 306 -11.59 4.44 16.50
CA ALA A 306 -12.12 4.66 17.84
C ALA A 306 -12.55 3.37 18.56
N SER A 307 -12.78 2.28 17.82
CA SER A 307 -13.15 0.97 18.38
C SER A 307 -11.94 0.09 18.77
N LEU A 308 -10.75 0.51 18.40
CA LEU A 308 -9.52 -0.25 18.72
C LEU A 308 -9.16 -0.14 20.19
N PRO A 309 -8.61 -1.23 20.79
CA PRO A 309 -8.23 -1.27 22.20
C PRO A 309 -6.98 -0.44 22.52
#